data_0d7898929e5951a9ff51429ca307d1a2
#
_entry.id   0d7898929e5951a9ff51429ca307d1a2
#
_cell.length_a   1.000
_cell.length_b   1.000
_cell.length_c   1.000
_cell.angle_alpha   90.00
_cell.angle_beta   90.00
_cell.angle_gamma   90.00
#
_symmetry.space_group_name_H-M   'P 1'
#
loop_
_entity.id
_entity.type
_entity.pdbx_description
1 polymer ?
#
loop_
_entity_poly.entity_id
_entity_poly.type
_entity_poly.pdbx_seq_one_letter_code
_entity_poly.pdbx_strand_id
1 'polypeptide(L)'
;GVNRHEFSSVSGRHVSEEELRKDLRIMKQNNINAIRTCHYPDTSLIYQLCDEYGIYMIDETNLESHGSWDVAEFTKDYTHVVPHNKPEWLDMMLDRANSMYQRDKNHPAILIWSCGNESFGGKDIYEMSQLFHKNDPTRLVHYEGLFHDRSYNDTSDMESQMYPSVEAIKEFLAKDDSKPFVCCEYTHAMGNSCGAMHKYTDLTDTEPKYQGGFIWDYIDQSIYKKDRYGKEFQAYGGDFGERPTDYNFSGNGIAYGGNRDASPKMQ
;
A
#
# COMPACT_ATOMS: atom_id res chain seq x y z
N GLY A 1 6.89 7.13 4.69
CA GLY A 1 5.43 6.95 4.58
C GLY A 1 4.96 5.65 5.20
N VAL A 2 3.66 5.44 5.17
CA VAL A 2 3.01 4.22 5.67
C VAL A 2 1.96 3.72 4.68
N ASN A 3 1.81 2.41 4.59
CA ASN A 3 0.63 1.79 4.00
C ASN A 3 -0.50 1.86 5.02
N ARG A 4 -1.70 2.26 4.60
CA ARG A 4 -2.82 2.41 5.51
C ARG A 4 -4.05 1.67 5.00
N HIS A 5 -4.41 0.59 5.71
CA HIS A 5 -5.74 0.04 5.59
C HIS A 5 -6.76 0.94 6.30
N GLU A 6 -7.91 1.18 5.69
CA GLU A 6 -9.01 1.92 6.30
C GLU A 6 -9.77 0.99 7.25
N PHE A 7 -9.44 1.06 8.55
CA PHE A 7 -9.96 0.13 9.53
C PHE A 7 -10.16 0.75 10.92
N SER A 8 -11.23 0.34 11.61
CA SER A 8 -11.55 0.67 12.99
C SER A 8 -11.85 -0.60 13.79
N SER A 9 -11.32 -0.71 14.99
CA SER A 9 -11.60 -1.84 15.89
C SER A 9 -13.04 -1.90 16.39
N VAL A 10 -13.80 -0.82 16.22
CA VAL A 10 -15.21 -0.70 16.65
C VAL A 10 -16.16 -0.97 15.49
N SER A 11 -15.90 -0.37 14.33
CA SER A 11 -16.82 -0.32 13.19
C SER A 11 -16.30 -1.01 11.92
N GLY A 12 -15.14 -1.69 12.01
CA GLY A 12 -14.56 -2.42 10.88
C GLY A 12 -14.10 -1.48 9.76
N ARG A 13 -14.70 -1.61 8.58
CA ARG A 13 -14.33 -0.84 7.38
C ARG A 13 -14.83 0.61 7.36
N HIS A 14 -15.58 1.04 8.34
CA HIS A 14 -15.98 2.44 8.49
C HIS A 14 -15.12 3.09 9.56
N VAL A 15 -14.42 4.17 9.20
CA VAL A 15 -13.57 4.93 10.11
C VAL A 15 -14.18 6.32 10.32
N SER A 16 -14.38 6.72 11.58
CA SER A 16 -14.96 8.01 11.90
C SER A 16 -13.98 9.17 11.64
N GLU A 17 -14.49 10.39 11.49
CA GLU A 17 -13.65 11.58 11.35
C GLU A 17 -12.69 11.77 12.54
N GLU A 18 -13.15 11.47 13.75
CA GLU A 18 -12.31 11.57 14.95
C GLU A 18 -11.11 10.62 14.88
N GLU A 19 -11.34 9.37 14.45
CA GLU A 19 -10.28 8.38 14.25
C GLU A 19 -9.31 8.81 13.13
N LEU A 20 -9.81 9.30 12.00
CA LEU A 20 -8.99 9.81 10.90
C LEU A 20 -8.10 10.97 11.35
N ARG A 21 -8.66 11.94 12.07
CA ARG A 21 -7.90 13.08 12.61
C ARG A 21 -6.87 12.63 13.66
N LYS A 22 -7.19 11.60 14.44
CA LYS A 22 -6.23 11.01 15.39
C LYS A 22 -5.07 10.37 14.65
N ASP A 23 -5.34 9.56 13.62
CA ASP A 23 -4.31 8.92 12.79
C ASP A 23 -3.34 9.95 12.22
N LEU A 24 -3.85 10.99 11.58
CA LEU A 24 -3.01 12.01 10.95
C LEU A 24 -2.18 12.81 11.97
N ARG A 25 -2.73 13.10 13.16
CA ARG A 25 -1.96 13.73 14.23
C ARG A 25 -0.80 12.84 14.70
N ILE A 26 -1.06 11.55 14.91
CA ILE A 26 -0.01 10.60 15.31
C ILE A 26 1.06 10.47 14.22
N MET A 27 0.66 10.38 12.96
CA MET A 27 1.59 10.37 11.84
C MET A 27 2.50 11.61 11.85
N LYS A 28 1.93 12.82 11.98
CA LYS A 28 2.71 14.06 12.03
C LYS A 28 3.65 14.11 13.24
N GLN A 29 3.21 13.64 14.41
CA GLN A 29 4.02 13.59 15.63
C GLN A 29 5.21 12.62 15.52
N ASN A 30 5.12 11.65 14.63
CA ASN A 30 6.15 10.62 14.40
C ASN A 30 6.85 10.78 13.05
N ASN A 31 6.84 11.99 12.46
CA ASN A 31 7.53 12.32 11.20
C ASN A 31 7.09 11.48 9.97
N ILE A 32 5.90 10.91 10.00
CA ILE A 32 5.31 10.25 8.85
C ILE A 32 4.67 11.33 7.99
N ASN A 33 5.08 11.43 6.72
CA ASN A 33 4.67 12.49 5.80
C ASN A 33 3.86 12.02 4.61
N ALA A 34 3.66 10.70 4.44
CA ALA A 34 2.95 10.15 3.31
C ALA A 34 2.14 8.90 3.67
N ILE A 35 1.05 8.69 2.92
CA ILE A 35 0.18 7.52 3.00
C ILE A 35 0.09 6.88 1.61
N ARG A 36 0.15 5.55 1.54
CA ARG A 36 -0.37 4.78 0.41
C ARG A 36 -1.71 4.17 0.83
N THR A 37 -2.75 4.40 0.04
CA THR A 37 -4.10 3.87 0.32
C THR A 37 -4.18 2.40 -0.11
N CYS A 38 -3.59 1.52 0.68
CA CYS A 38 -3.48 0.11 0.34
C CYS A 38 -4.80 -0.65 0.62
N HIS A 39 -5.34 -1.39 -0.29
CA HIS A 39 -5.08 -1.53 -1.73
C HIS A 39 -6.37 -1.14 -2.46
N TYR A 40 -6.89 0.04 -2.15
CA TYR A 40 -8.16 0.59 -2.65
C TYR A 40 -8.27 2.07 -2.27
N PRO A 41 -9.09 2.85 -2.99
CA PRO A 41 -9.37 4.23 -2.58
C PRO A 41 -10.07 4.26 -1.22
N ASP A 42 -9.57 5.09 -0.31
CA ASP A 42 -10.15 5.30 1.02
C ASP A 42 -11.41 6.20 0.97
N THR A 43 -12.04 6.45 2.12
CA THR A 43 -13.14 7.42 2.23
C THR A 43 -12.72 8.82 1.79
N SER A 44 -13.63 9.58 1.15
CA SER A 44 -13.30 10.92 0.62
C SER A 44 -12.80 11.89 1.68
N LEU A 45 -13.15 11.70 2.93
CA LEU A 45 -12.73 12.59 4.02
C LEU A 45 -11.21 12.53 4.29
N ILE A 46 -10.57 11.37 4.12
CA ILE A 46 -9.11 11.28 4.39
C ILE A 46 -8.30 12.14 3.43
N TYR A 47 -8.75 12.27 2.16
CA TYR A 47 -8.09 13.13 1.17
C TYR A 47 -8.16 14.60 1.57
N GLN A 48 -9.34 15.08 2.00
CA GLN A 48 -9.53 16.44 2.51
C GLN A 48 -8.64 16.69 3.74
N LEU A 49 -8.57 15.72 4.64
CA LEU A 49 -7.73 15.81 5.82
C LEU A 49 -6.23 15.77 5.47
N CYS A 50 -5.82 14.98 4.49
CA CYS A 50 -4.43 14.98 4.01
C CYS A 50 -4.05 16.33 3.37
N ASP A 51 -4.97 16.97 2.63
CA ASP A 51 -4.78 18.33 2.14
C ASP A 51 -4.61 19.33 3.32
N GLU A 52 -5.44 19.21 4.36
CA GLU A 52 -5.39 20.07 5.56
C GLU A 52 -4.10 19.88 6.36
N TYR A 53 -3.70 18.64 6.60
CA TYR A 53 -2.54 18.29 7.44
C TYR A 53 -1.20 18.31 6.69
N GLY A 54 -1.20 18.41 5.35
CA GLY A 54 -0.01 18.33 4.54
C GLY A 54 0.63 16.95 4.58
N ILE A 55 -0.16 15.90 4.41
CA ILE A 55 0.29 14.51 4.22
C ILE A 55 0.18 14.17 2.74
N TYR A 56 1.26 13.74 2.13
CA TYR A 56 1.27 13.29 0.74
C TYR A 56 0.60 11.93 0.57
N MET A 57 0.09 11.67 -0.64
CA MET A 57 -0.64 10.41 -0.91
C MET A 57 -0.19 9.74 -2.19
N ILE A 58 -0.10 8.42 -2.13
CA ILE A 58 -0.25 7.52 -3.26
C ILE A 58 -1.69 7.01 -3.19
N ASP A 59 -2.51 7.37 -4.18
CA ASP A 59 -3.90 6.93 -4.27
C ASP A 59 -3.97 5.69 -5.15
N GLU A 60 -4.47 4.58 -4.59
CA GLU A 60 -4.35 3.27 -5.21
C GLU A 60 -5.68 2.72 -5.69
N THR A 61 -5.70 2.31 -6.96
CA THR A 61 -6.85 1.65 -7.57
C THR A 61 -7.13 0.32 -6.89
N ASN A 62 -8.41 0.01 -6.67
CA ASN A 62 -8.83 -1.29 -6.14
C ASN A 62 -8.59 -2.40 -7.18
N LEU A 63 -7.38 -2.90 -7.22
CA LEU A 63 -6.95 -4.02 -8.05
C LEU A 63 -5.94 -4.86 -7.28
N GLU A 64 -6.30 -6.11 -7.03
CA GLU A 64 -5.40 -7.12 -6.47
C GLU A 64 -5.82 -8.51 -6.93
N SER A 65 -4.87 -9.30 -7.43
CA SER A 65 -5.12 -10.65 -7.93
C SER A 65 -3.98 -11.61 -7.60
N HIS A 66 -3.30 -11.39 -6.46
CA HIS A 66 -2.13 -12.09 -5.96
C HIS A 66 -2.26 -13.61 -6.06
N GLY A 67 -3.35 -14.18 -5.56
CA GLY A 67 -3.56 -15.62 -5.55
C GLY A 67 -3.45 -16.29 -6.93
N SER A 68 -3.64 -15.56 -8.02
CA SER A 68 -3.50 -16.11 -9.37
C SER A 68 -2.05 -16.40 -9.74
N TRP A 69 -1.10 -15.54 -9.36
CA TRP A 69 0.31 -15.76 -9.65
C TRP A 69 1.03 -16.55 -8.56
N ASP A 70 0.56 -16.56 -7.32
CA ASP A 70 1.02 -17.50 -6.30
C ASP A 70 0.83 -18.95 -6.76
N VAL A 71 -0.35 -19.28 -7.29
CA VAL A 71 -0.63 -20.59 -7.87
C VAL A 71 0.30 -20.86 -9.08
N ALA A 72 0.50 -19.86 -9.93
CA ALA A 72 1.38 -19.97 -11.09
C ALA A 72 2.84 -20.21 -10.68
N GLU A 73 3.35 -19.50 -9.65
CA GLU A 73 4.70 -19.72 -9.13
C GLU A 73 4.90 -21.14 -8.58
N PHE A 74 3.88 -21.69 -7.94
CA PHE A 74 3.91 -23.04 -7.41
C PHE A 74 3.84 -24.11 -8.53
N THR A 75 2.91 -23.94 -9.48
CA THR A 75 2.65 -24.91 -10.55
C THR A 75 3.56 -24.73 -11.76
N LYS A 76 4.20 -23.56 -11.92
CA LYS A 76 4.91 -23.11 -13.12
C LYS A 76 4.00 -22.99 -14.36
N ASP A 77 2.70 -22.87 -14.15
CA ASP A 77 1.70 -22.62 -15.19
C ASP A 77 1.14 -21.20 -15.06
N TYR A 78 1.56 -20.31 -15.94
CA TYR A 78 1.18 -18.89 -15.98
C TYR A 78 -0.04 -18.62 -16.89
N THR A 79 -0.72 -19.64 -17.39
CA THR A 79 -1.88 -19.45 -18.29
C THR A 79 -3.08 -18.81 -17.58
N HIS A 80 -3.17 -18.96 -16.26
CA HIS A 80 -4.28 -18.49 -15.44
C HIS A 80 -4.00 -17.19 -14.66
N VAL A 81 -2.79 -16.63 -14.79
CA VAL A 81 -2.49 -15.34 -14.13
C VAL A 81 -3.37 -14.22 -14.67
N VAL A 82 -3.75 -13.30 -13.79
CA VAL A 82 -4.60 -12.16 -14.12
C VAL A 82 -4.02 -10.88 -13.50
N PRO A 83 -4.26 -9.71 -14.14
CA PRO A 83 -4.90 -9.51 -15.46
C PRO A 83 -3.96 -9.84 -16.64
N HIS A 84 -2.65 -9.54 -16.53
CA HIS A 84 -1.61 -9.72 -17.54
C HIS A 84 -1.99 -9.11 -18.90
N ASN A 85 -2.33 -9.97 -19.90
CA ASN A 85 -2.70 -9.56 -21.27
C ASN A 85 -4.09 -10.12 -21.63
N LYS A 86 -5.04 -10.12 -20.70
CA LYS A 86 -6.38 -10.69 -20.85
C LYS A 86 -7.43 -9.61 -21.02
N PRO A 87 -7.78 -9.26 -22.26
CA PRO A 87 -8.61 -8.09 -22.56
C PRO A 87 -10.00 -8.14 -21.92
N GLU A 88 -10.48 -9.29 -21.49
CA GLU A 88 -11.75 -9.44 -20.77
C GLU A 88 -11.77 -8.74 -19.39
N TRP A 89 -10.59 -8.42 -18.82
CA TRP A 89 -10.47 -7.70 -17.55
C TRP A 89 -10.32 -6.18 -17.73
N LEU A 90 -9.88 -5.74 -18.92
CA LEU A 90 -9.43 -4.37 -19.17
C LEU A 90 -10.50 -3.31 -18.89
N ASP A 91 -11.71 -3.50 -19.41
CA ASP A 91 -12.78 -2.49 -19.26
C ASP A 91 -13.11 -2.24 -17.78
N MET A 92 -13.20 -3.27 -16.98
CA MET A 92 -13.45 -3.17 -15.53
C MET A 92 -12.28 -2.47 -14.81
N MET A 93 -11.04 -2.77 -15.20
CA MET A 93 -9.85 -2.15 -14.62
C MET A 93 -9.80 -0.64 -14.93
N LEU A 94 -10.06 -0.28 -16.19
CA LEU A 94 -10.12 1.12 -16.61
C LEU A 94 -11.25 1.89 -15.92
N ASP A 95 -12.41 1.26 -15.73
CA ASP A 95 -13.53 1.85 -14.99
C ASP A 95 -13.16 2.14 -13.53
N ARG A 96 -12.51 1.19 -12.83
CA ARG A 96 -12.03 1.40 -11.45
C ARG A 96 -11.02 2.55 -11.36
N ALA A 97 -10.02 2.56 -12.24
CA ALA A 97 -9.01 3.61 -12.28
C ALA A 97 -9.64 4.98 -12.59
N ASN A 98 -10.53 5.05 -13.58
CA ASN A 98 -11.20 6.30 -13.91
C ASN A 98 -12.15 6.78 -12.80
N SER A 99 -12.86 5.88 -12.14
CA SER A 99 -13.74 6.23 -11.02
C SER A 99 -12.97 6.85 -9.86
N MET A 100 -11.84 6.26 -9.46
CA MET A 100 -10.92 6.81 -8.48
C MET A 100 -10.42 8.19 -8.93
N TYR A 101 -9.85 8.29 -10.13
CA TYR A 101 -9.35 9.54 -10.69
C TYR A 101 -10.40 10.64 -10.68
N GLN A 102 -11.62 10.39 -11.19
CA GLN A 102 -12.68 11.41 -11.27
C GLN A 102 -13.12 11.91 -9.89
N ARG A 103 -13.13 11.03 -8.89
CA ARG A 103 -13.45 11.38 -7.50
C ARG A 103 -12.36 12.27 -6.87
N ASP A 104 -11.08 11.89 -7.07
CA ASP A 104 -10.00 12.35 -6.20
C ASP A 104 -9.03 13.35 -6.86
N LYS A 105 -9.12 13.57 -8.18
CA LYS A 105 -8.21 14.42 -8.98
C LYS A 105 -7.96 15.84 -8.46
N ASN A 106 -8.88 16.38 -7.66
CA ASN A 106 -8.80 17.74 -7.15
C ASN A 106 -8.07 17.86 -5.78
N HIS A 107 -7.55 16.75 -5.25
CA HIS A 107 -6.82 16.75 -3.99
C HIS A 107 -5.32 16.99 -4.23
N PRO A 108 -4.74 18.12 -3.78
CA PRO A 108 -3.31 18.39 -3.94
C PRO A 108 -2.40 17.48 -3.13
N ALA A 109 -2.91 16.81 -2.10
CA ALA A 109 -2.17 15.81 -1.34
C ALA A 109 -1.72 14.62 -2.19
N ILE A 110 -2.50 14.26 -3.23
CA ILE A 110 -2.16 13.15 -4.12
C ILE A 110 -1.02 13.56 -5.03
N LEU A 111 0.12 12.87 -4.92
CA LEU A 111 1.28 13.07 -5.78
C LEU A 111 1.41 11.97 -6.84
N ILE A 112 0.86 10.79 -6.57
CA ILE A 112 1.07 9.59 -7.36
C ILE A 112 -0.25 8.84 -7.49
N TRP A 113 -0.61 8.44 -8.71
CA TRP A 113 -1.68 7.49 -9.00
C TRP A 113 -1.10 6.07 -9.04
N SER A 114 -1.71 5.12 -8.33
CA SER A 114 -1.26 3.74 -8.36
C SER A 114 -2.25 2.83 -9.09
N CYS A 115 -1.74 1.99 -9.97
CA CYS A 115 -2.56 1.07 -10.76
C CYS A 115 -3.16 -0.08 -9.93
N GLY A 116 -2.65 -0.34 -8.75
CA GLY A 116 -3.11 -1.43 -7.89
C GLY A 116 -1.96 -2.12 -7.18
N ASN A 117 -2.23 -3.32 -6.68
CA ASN A 117 -1.32 -4.12 -5.87
C ASN A 117 -1.25 -5.56 -6.39
N GLU A 118 -0.10 -6.19 -6.26
CA GLU A 118 0.18 -7.62 -6.39
C GLU A 118 -0.67 -8.35 -7.45
N SER A 119 -0.74 -7.74 -8.64
CA SER A 119 -1.42 -8.30 -9.82
C SER A 119 -0.40 -8.54 -10.92
N PHE A 120 -0.60 -9.58 -11.71
CA PHE A 120 0.40 -9.96 -12.71
C PHE A 120 0.53 -8.88 -13.78
N GLY A 121 1.71 -8.24 -13.83
CA GLY A 121 2.02 -7.16 -14.77
C GLY A 121 1.87 -7.57 -16.24
N GLY A 122 1.63 -6.57 -17.09
CA GLY A 122 1.46 -6.77 -18.53
C GLY A 122 0.67 -5.64 -19.18
N LYS A 123 0.12 -5.93 -20.35
CA LYS A 123 -0.56 -4.94 -21.19
C LYS A 123 -1.73 -4.25 -20.48
N ASP A 124 -2.55 -4.99 -19.74
CA ASP A 124 -3.78 -4.44 -19.18
C ASP A 124 -3.49 -3.39 -18.10
N ILE A 125 -2.48 -3.63 -17.24
CA ILE A 125 -2.04 -2.63 -16.25
C ILE A 125 -1.32 -1.46 -16.94
N TYR A 126 -0.58 -1.72 -18.02
CA TYR A 126 -0.02 -0.66 -18.85
C TYR A 126 -1.10 0.28 -19.41
N GLU A 127 -2.21 -0.26 -19.92
CA GLU A 127 -3.33 0.56 -20.40
C GLU A 127 -3.97 1.39 -19.27
N MET A 128 -4.04 0.85 -18.02
CA MET A 128 -4.46 1.64 -16.85
C MET A 128 -3.51 2.82 -16.60
N SER A 129 -2.22 2.58 -16.65
CA SER A 129 -1.20 3.62 -16.49
C SER A 129 -1.37 4.71 -17.56
N GLN A 130 -1.60 4.32 -18.82
CA GLN A 130 -1.82 5.27 -19.92
C GLN A 130 -3.09 6.11 -19.72
N LEU A 131 -4.11 5.55 -19.09
CA LEU A 131 -5.31 6.33 -18.70
C LEU A 131 -4.95 7.46 -17.73
N PHE A 132 -4.15 7.19 -16.71
CA PHE A 132 -3.70 8.21 -15.76
C PHE A 132 -2.83 9.26 -16.44
N HIS A 133 -1.79 8.87 -17.18
CA HIS A 133 -0.92 9.81 -17.91
C HIS A 133 -1.69 10.72 -18.89
N LYS A 134 -2.71 10.16 -19.57
CA LYS A 134 -3.55 10.92 -20.48
C LYS A 134 -4.42 11.93 -19.77
N ASN A 135 -4.99 11.56 -18.62
CA ASN A 135 -5.96 12.40 -17.90
C ASN A 135 -5.26 13.38 -16.95
N ASP A 136 -4.07 13.06 -16.47
CA ASP A 136 -3.30 13.88 -15.54
C ASP A 136 -1.79 13.79 -15.82
N PRO A 137 -1.29 14.56 -16.78
CA PRO A 137 0.13 14.57 -17.11
C PRO A 137 1.01 15.27 -16.04
N THR A 138 0.41 15.71 -14.93
CA THR A 138 1.12 16.45 -13.87
C THR A 138 1.53 15.58 -12.70
N ARG A 139 0.93 14.41 -12.53
CA ARG A 139 1.22 13.45 -11.46
C ARG A 139 1.86 12.19 -12.00
N LEU A 140 2.68 11.57 -11.15
CA LEU A 140 3.35 10.32 -11.47
C LEU A 140 2.39 9.13 -11.38
N VAL A 141 2.72 8.06 -12.08
CA VAL A 141 2.01 6.79 -12.02
C VAL A 141 2.91 5.72 -11.44
N HIS A 142 2.37 4.94 -10.53
CA HIS A 142 3.05 3.87 -9.80
C HIS A 142 2.45 2.50 -10.12
N TYR A 143 3.33 1.51 -10.26
CA TYR A 143 3.00 0.09 -10.18
C TYR A 143 4.24 -0.73 -9.84
N GLU A 144 4.15 -1.66 -8.87
CA GLU A 144 5.29 -2.46 -8.42
C GLU A 144 5.49 -3.75 -9.21
N GLY A 145 4.44 -4.30 -9.80
CA GLY A 145 4.47 -5.60 -10.48
C GLY A 145 5.16 -5.62 -11.84
N LEU A 146 6.05 -4.66 -12.15
CA LEU A 146 6.80 -4.58 -13.40
C LEU A 146 7.69 -5.80 -13.65
N PHE A 147 8.14 -6.45 -12.59
CA PHE A 147 9.05 -7.60 -12.67
C PHE A 147 8.42 -8.82 -13.35
N HIS A 148 7.09 -8.91 -13.40
CA HIS A 148 6.40 -9.99 -14.09
C HIS A 148 6.55 -9.91 -15.61
N ASP A 149 6.54 -8.69 -16.18
CA ASP A 149 6.69 -8.46 -17.61
C ASP A 149 7.37 -7.10 -17.89
N ARG A 150 8.69 -7.12 -17.97
CA ARG A 150 9.52 -5.92 -18.20
C ARG A 150 9.36 -5.31 -19.61
N SER A 151 8.63 -5.95 -20.53
CA SER A 151 8.31 -5.34 -21.83
C SER A 151 7.37 -4.12 -21.66
N TYR A 152 6.65 -4.05 -20.54
CA TYR A 152 5.81 -2.93 -20.14
C TYR A 152 6.43 -2.07 -19.01
N ASN A 153 7.75 -1.88 -19.04
CA ASN A 153 8.46 -1.15 -17.99
C ASN A 153 7.98 0.30 -17.81
N ASP A 154 7.42 0.90 -18.86
CA ASP A 154 6.85 2.27 -18.84
C ASP A 154 5.46 2.36 -18.19
N THR A 155 4.96 1.27 -17.60
CA THR A 155 3.74 1.28 -16.78
C THR A 155 3.91 2.15 -15.54
N SER A 156 5.10 2.20 -14.96
CA SER A 156 5.40 3.00 -13.77
C SER A 156 6.49 4.04 -14.04
N ASP A 157 6.34 5.24 -13.50
CA ASP A 157 7.34 6.31 -13.59
C ASP A 157 8.50 6.08 -12.60
N MET A 158 8.39 5.08 -11.74
CA MET A 158 9.41 4.70 -10.77
C MET A 158 9.63 3.18 -10.75
N GLU A 159 10.81 2.76 -10.34
CA GLU A 159 11.00 1.39 -9.87
C GLU A 159 10.41 1.28 -8.49
N SER A 160 9.59 0.26 -8.28
CA SER A 160 8.94 0.02 -7.00
C SER A 160 9.06 -1.44 -6.61
N GLN A 161 9.45 -1.70 -5.38
CA GLN A 161 9.63 -3.06 -4.88
C GLN A 161 9.08 -3.19 -3.46
N MET A 162 8.73 -4.43 -3.11
CA MET A 162 8.31 -4.81 -1.77
C MET A 162 9.45 -5.53 -1.04
N TYR A 163 9.71 -5.10 0.17
CA TYR A 163 10.66 -5.73 1.11
C TYR A 163 12.08 -5.96 0.60
N PRO A 164 12.64 -5.14 -0.30
CA PRO A 164 14.03 -5.30 -0.69
C PRO A 164 14.95 -4.95 0.48
N SER A 165 16.10 -5.62 0.61
CA SER A 165 17.14 -5.17 1.53
C SER A 165 17.80 -3.88 1.00
N VAL A 166 18.44 -3.10 1.89
CA VAL A 166 19.18 -1.90 1.48
C VAL A 166 20.28 -2.25 0.48
N GLU A 167 20.93 -3.41 0.65
CA GLU A 167 21.95 -3.90 -0.27
C GLU A 167 21.34 -4.19 -1.65
N ALA A 168 20.17 -4.83 -1.71
CA ALA A 168 19.48 -5.10 -2.98
C ALA A 168 19.06 -3.80 -3.71
N ILE A 169 18.61 -2.77 -2.96
CA ILE A 169 18.30 -1.45 -3.54
C ILE A 169 19.56 -0.85 -4.18
N LYS A 170 20.70 -0.84 -3.45
CA LYS A 170 21.96 -0.32 -3.96
C LYS A 170 22.44 -1.08 -5.18
N GLU A 171 22.36 -2.41 -5.17
CA GLU A 171 22.72 -3.25 -6.31
C GLU A 171 21.85 -3.00 -7.53
N PHE A 172 20.54 -2.78 -7.32
CA PHE A 172 19.62 -2.43 -8.40
C PHE A 172 20.00 -1.08 -9.01
N LEU A 173 20.12 -0.03 -8.19
CA LEU A 173 20.42 1.32 -8.63
C LEU A 173 21.81 1.45 -9.27
N ALA A 174 22.76 0.61 -8.87
CA ALA A 174 24.07 0.55 -9.54
C ALA A 174 24.00 -0.03 -10.97
N LYS A 175 22.94 -0.79 -11.29
CA LYS A 175 22.72 -1.39 -12.62
C LYS A 175 21.77 -0.58 -13.48
N ASP A 176 20.75 0.00 -12.87
CA ASP A 176 19.71 0.78 -13.54
C ASP A 176 19.26 1.94 -12.65
N ASP A 177 19.69 3.14 -12.99
CA ASP A 177 19.31 4.39 -12.33
C ASP A 177 18.38 5.26 -13.20
N SER A 178 17.75 4.65 -14.22
CA SER A 178 16.91 5.37 -15.17
C SER A 178 15.67 5.98 -14.53
N LYS A 179 15.16 5.36 -13.44
CA LYS A 179 14.00 5.81 -12.69
C LYS A 179 14.32 6.03 -11.21
N PRO A 180 13.55 6.90 -10.50
CA PRO A 180 13.59 6.92 -9.04
C PRO A 180 13.11 5.58 -8.47
N PHE A 181 13.61 5.22 -7.30
CA PHE A 181 13.28 3.98 -6.59
C PHE A 181 12.46 4.25 -5.34
N VAL A 182 11.38 3.50 -5.15
CA VAL A 182 10.50 3.57 -3.97
C VAL A 182 10.28 2.16 -3.43
N CYS A 183 10.35 2.00 -2.11
CA CYS A 183 9.81 0.80 -1.46
C CYS A 183 8.31 1.01 -1.21
N CYS A 184 7.42 0.47 -2.05
CA CYS A 184 5.98 0.60 -1.80
C CYS A 184 5.54 -0.14 -0.53
N GLU A 185 6.30 -1.16 -0.12
CA GLU A 185 6.17 -1.84 1.18
C GLU A 185 7.56 -2.20 1.71
N TYR A 186 7.80 -1.94 2.98
CA TYR A 186 9.04 -2.35 3.64
C TYR A 186 8.85 -2.49 5.15
N THR A 187 9.82 -3.16 5.82
CA THR A 187 9.87 -3.31 7.28
C THR A 187 8.57 -3.83 7.89
N HIS A 188 7.99 -4.89 7.31
CA HIS A 188 6.75 -5.52 7.76
C HIS A 188 6.67 -5.64 9.29
N ALA A 189 5.67 -5.00 9.91
CA ALA A 189 5.61 -4.77 11.34
C ALA A 189 4.85 -5.85 12.14
N MET A 190 4.59 -7.02 11.56
CA MET A 190 3.91 -8.12 12.24
C MET A 190 4.76 -8.67 13.39
N GLY A 191 4.17 -8.79 14.58
CA GLY A 191 4.85 -9.33 15.76
C GLY A 191 6.02 -8.46 16.22
N ASN A 192 7.12 -9.10 16.63
CA ASN A 192 8.36 -8.44 17.07
C ASN A 192 9.30 -8.21 15.88
N SER A 193 8.99 -7.21 15.07
CA SER A 193 9.68 -6.87 13.83
C SER A 193 9.77 -5.36 13.60
N CYS A 194 9.89 -4.89 12.36
CA CYS A 194 10.05 -3.47 12.03
C CYS A 194 11.37 -2.84 12.51
N GLY A 195 12.45 -3.66 12.63
CA GLY A 195 13.77 -3.19 13.05
C GLY A 195 14.62 -2.66 11.89
N ALA A 196 15.74 -2.01 12.26
CA ALA A 196 16.74 -1.49 11.31
C ALA A 196 16.21 -0.45 10.30
N MET A 197 15.10 0.24 10.62
CA MET A 197 14.49 1.27 9.79
C MET A 197 15.49 2.36 9.38
N HIS A 198 16.41 2.74 10.31
CA HIS A 198 17.44 3.75 10.05
C HIS A 198 18.27 3.46 8.80
N LYS A 199 18.49 2.19 8.44
CA LYS A 199 19.28 1.83 7.25
C LYS A 199 18.61 2.28 5.96
N TYR A 200 17.27 2.27 5.93
CA TYR A 200 16.49 2.76 4.78
C TYR A 200 16.39 4.28 4.79
N THR A 201 16.22 4.90 5.97
CA THR A 201 16.15 6.36 6.06
C THR A 201 17.51 7.00 5.76
N ASP A 202 18.61 6.45 6.25
CA ASP A 202 19.97 6.92 5.95
C ASP A 202 20.30 6.81 4.45
N LEU A 203 19.67 5.86 3.75
CA LEU A 203 19.87 5.70 2.30
C LEU A 203 19.35 6.91 1.52
N THR A 204 18.30 7.58 2.00
CA THR A 204 17.77 8.79 1.33
C THR A 204 18.76 9.94 1.28
N ASP A 205 19.72 9.98 2.22
CA ASP A 205 20.75 11.01 2.29
C ASP A 205 21.95 10.73 1.35
N THR A 206 22.12 9.47 0.96
CA THR A 206 23.31 9.00 0.25
C THR A 206 23.04 8.51 -1.17
N GLU A 207 21.80 8.16 -1.49
CA GLU A 207 21.39 7.62 -2.78
C GLU A 207 20.29 8.51 -3.42
N PRO A 208 20.68 9.42 -4.34
CA PRO A 208 19.74 10.43 -4.88
C PRO A 208 18.51 9.84 -5.61
N LYS A 209 18.61 8.62 -6.12
CA LYS A 209 17.51 7.94 -6.80
C LYS A 209 16.56 7.22 -5.84
N TYR A 210 16.96 6.98 -4.59
CA TYR A 210 16.10 6.38 -3.60
C TYR A 210 15.23 7.43 -2.92
N GLN A 211 13.92 7.32 -3.08
CA GLN A 211 12.94 8.30 -2.62
C GLN A 211 12.26 7.93 -1.29
N GLY A 212 12.65 6.81 -0.68
CA GLY A 212 12.09 6.35 0.58
C GLY A 212 11.13 5.18 0.41
N GLY A 213 10.25 4.99 1.39
CA GLY A 213 9.33 3.85 1.38
C GLY A 213 8.13 4.02 2.29
N PHE A 214 7.23 3.04 2.19
CA PHE A 214 5.98 2.97 2.95
C PHE A 214 5.99 1.74 3.84
N ILE A 215 5.93 1.95 5.16
CA ILE A 215 5.93 0.85 6.15
C ILE A 215 4.69 -0.02 5.97
N TRP A 216 4.83 -1.33 6.00
CA TRP A 216 3.72 -2.25 6.12
C TRP A 216 3.51 -2.62 7.59
N ASP A 217 2.46 -2.18 8.28
CA ASP A 217 1.53 -1.15 7.86
C ASP A 217 1.25 -0.17 9.02
N TYR A 218 0.32 0.74 8.84
CA TYR A 218 0.07 1.79 9.83
C TYR A 218 -0.62 1.28 11.09
N ILE A 219 -1.68 0.44 10.96
CA ILE A 219 -2.54 0.14 12.10
C ILE A 219 -3.00 -1.32 12.10
N ASP A 220 -2.99 -1.95 13.28
CA ASP A 220 -3.54 -3.30 13.44
C ASP A 220 -5.03 -3.34 13.04
N GLN A 221 -5.39 -4.26 12.15
CA GLN A 221 -6.79 -4.54 11.79
C GLN A 221 -7.37 -5.55 12.75
N SER A 222 -7.54 -5.17 14.00
CA SER A 222 -8.11 -5.98 15.09
C SER A 222 -9.49 -5.46 15.50
N ILE A 223 -10.35 -6.33 15.99
CA ILE A 223 -11.72 -6.04 16.38
C ILE A 223 -11.88 -6.33 17.87
N TYR A 224 -12.63 -5.49 18.59
CA TYR A 224 -12.95 -5.73 19.99
C TYR A 224 -13.80 -6.99 20.17
N LYS A 225 -13.35 -7.88 21.06
CA LYS A 225 -14.05 -9.07 21.46
C LYS A 225 -13.89 -9.30 22.95
N LYS A 226 -14.84 -10.01 23.57
CA LYS A 226 -14.74 -10.48 24.95
C LYS A 226 -14.36 -11.95 25.00
N ASP A 227 -13.44 -12.30 25.87
CA ASP A 227 -13.11 -13.68 26.17
C ASP A 227 -14.21 -14.38 26.98
N ARG A 228 -14.03 -15.66 27.30
CA ARG A 228 -14.99 -16.44 28.10
C ARG A 228 -15.20 -15.93 29.52
N TYR A 229 -14.36 -15.04 30.00
CA TYR A 229 -14.45 -14.39 31.32
C TYR A 229 -15.03 -12.99 31.26
N GLY A 230 -15.41 -12.52 30.05
CA GLY A 230 -15.93 -11.18 29.82
C GLY A 230 -14.85 -10.11 29.71
N LYS A 231 -13.56 -10.45 29.70
CA LYS A 231 -12.46 -9.53 29.51
C LYS A 231 -12.33 -9.15 28.04
N GLU A 232 -12.31 -7.86 27.76
CA GLU A 232 -12.14 -7.34 26.40
C GLU A 232 -10.68 -7.50 25.91
N PHE A 233 -10.53 -7.83 24.64
CA PHE A 233 -9.24 -7.94 23.96
C PHE A 233 -9.39 -7.58 22.47
N GLN A 234 -8.26 -7.33 21.82
CA GLN A 234 -8.18 -7.11 20.37
C GLN A 234 -8.07 -8.47 19.68
N ALA A 235 -9.10 -8.84 18.93
CA ALA A 235 -9.20 -10.13 18.24
C ALA A 235 -8.79 -10.00 16.77
N TYR A 236 -8.24 -11.07 16.24
CA TYR A 236 -7.85 -11.19 14.83
C TYR A 236 -8.27 -12.57 14.26
N GLY A 237 -7.75 -12.94 13.08
CA GLY A 237 -8.14 -14.14 12.37
C GLY A 237 -8.09 -15.42 13.22
N GLY A 238 -9.17 -16.22 13.18
CA GLY A 238 -9.38 -17.43 13.95
C GLY A 238 -10.05 -17.22 15.29
N ASP A 239 -10.02 -16.04 15.87
CA ASP A 239 -10.66 -15.74 17.15
C ASP A 239 -12.18 -15.76 17.10
N PHE A 240 -12.76 -15.65 15.91
CA PHE A 240 -14.20 -15.73 15.67
C PHE A 240 -14.70 -17.13 15.27
N GLY A 241 -13.78 -18.10 15.19
CA GLY A 241 -14.07 -19.48 14.82
C GLY A 241 -14.13 -19.75 13.31
N GLU A 242 -13.77 -18.76 12.49
CA GLU A 242 -13.70 -18.87 11.03
C GLU A 242 -12.56 -19.77 10.56
N ARG A 243 -12.79 -20.42 9.41
CA ARG A 243 -11.79 -21.24 8.69
C ARG A 243 -12.07 -21.14 7.17
N PRO A 244 -11.06 -20.95 6.32
CA PRO A 244 -9.65 -20.71 6.64
C PRO A 244 -9.42 -19.36 7.31
N THR A 245 -8.19 -19.10 7.81
CA THR A 245 -7.80 -17.85 8.45
C THR A 245 -6.31 -17.62 8.33
N ASP A 246 -5.90 -16.36 8.21
CA ASP A 246 -4.50 -15.94 8.19
C ASP A 246 -3.97 -15.58 9.59
N TYR A 247 -4.73 -15.89 10.64
CA TYR A 247 -4.37 -15.69 12.05
C TYR A 247 -3.96 -14.23 12.36
N ASN A 248 -2.73 -14.03 12.86
CA ASN A 248 -2.21 -12.72 13.26
C ASN A 248 -1.73 -11.84 12.08
N PHE A 249 -2.02 -12.19 10.84
CA PHE A 249 -1.59 -11.42 9.68
C PHE A 249 -2.18 -9.99 9.65
N SER A 250 -3.31 -9.78 10.30
CA SER A 250 -3.92 -8.46 10.51
C SER A 250 -3.29 -7.65 11.67
N GLY A 251 -2.36 -8.25 12.43
CA GLY A 251 -1.64 -7.61 13.55
C GLY A 251 -0.27 -7.10 13.13
N ASN A 252 -0.20 -6.25 12.12
CA ASN A 252 1.02 -5.75 11.50
C ASN A 252 1.16 -4.23 11.55
N GLY A 253 0.35 -3.56 12.39
CA GLY A 253 0.40 -2.13 12.56
C GLY A 253 1.58 -1.63 13.40
N ILE A 254 2.09 -0.43 13.05
CA ILE A 254 2.96 0.36 13.94
C ILE A 254 2.15 1.19 14.95
N ALA A 255 0.84 1.27 14.78
CA ALA A 255 -0.13 1.77 15.74
C ALA A 255 -1.05 0.63 16.19
N TYR A 256 -1.48 0.69 17.47
CA TYR A 256 -2.45 -0.27 18.01
C TYR A 256 -3.85 -0.04 17.43
N GLY A 257 -4.54 -1.11 17.04
CA GLY A 257 -5.89 -1.03 16.46
C GLY A 257 -6.93 -0.41 17.39
N GLY A 258 -6.92 -0.81 18.66
CA GLY A 258 -7.96 -0.43 19.62
C GLY A 258 -8.00 1.06 19.96
N ASN A 259 -6.93 1.56 20.54
CA ASN A 259 -6.82 2.96 20.95
C ASN A 259 -6.14 3.84 19.88
N ARG A 260 -5.64 3.28 18.80
CA ARG A 260 -4.91 3.96 17.70
C ARG A 260 -3.65 4.71 18.16
N ASP A 261 -3.09 4.38 19.31
CA ASP A 261 -1.88 5.00 19.79
C ASP A 261 -0.64 4.37 19.15
N ALA A 262 0.44 5.15 19.09
CA ALA A 262 1.73 4.67 18.61
C ALA A 262 2.22 3.48 19.43
N SER A 263 2.62 2.40 18.77
CA SER A 263 3.29 1.28 19.41
C SER A 263 4.80 1.52 19.52
N PRO A 264 5.56 0.71 20.30
CA PRO A 264 7.02 0.83 20.34
C PRO A 264 7.72 0.72 18.99
N LYS A 265 7.07 0.14 17.99
CA LYS A 265 7.60 0.03 16.62
C LYS A 265 7.65 1.37 15.86
N MET A 266 6.93 2.38 16.36
CA MET A 266 6.88 3.71 15.76
C MET A 266 7.99 4.67 16.28
N GLN A 267 8.77 4.22 17.29
CA GLN A 267 9.82 5.02 17.94
C GLN A 267 11.17 4.96 17.20
#